data_c46fa39e4fc56b09c7864688d1ab5f40
#
_entry.id   c46fa39e4fc56b09c7864688d1ab5f40
#
_cell.length_a   1.000
_cell.length_b   1.000
_cell.length_c   1.000
_cell.angle_alpha   90.00
_cell.angle_beta   90.00
_cell.angle_gamma   90.00
#
_symmetry.space_group_name_H-M   'P 1'
#
loop_
_entity.id
_entity.type
_entity.pdbx_description
1 polymer ?
#
loop_
_entity_poly.entity_id
_entity_poly.type
_entity_poly.pdbx_seq_one_letter_code
_entity_poly.pdbx_strand_id
1 'polypeptide(L)' 'NTQAKDWCTEQFGSSGHRWFEKKQKFYFKNERDMTMFILRWS' A
#
# COMPACT_ATOMS: atom_id res chain seq x y z
N ASN A 1 -10.95 -4.25 -0.14
CA ASN A 1 -10.39 -5.54 -0.47
C ASN A 1 -9.17 -5.85 0.39
N THR A 2 -9.25 -6.93 1.17
CA THR A 2 -8.20 -7.29 2.12
C THR A 2 -6.92 -7.76 1.45
N GLN A 3 -7.02 -8.26 0.22
CA GLN A 3 -5.82 -8.75 -0.48
C GLN A 3 -4.80 -7.66 -0.70
N ALA A 4 -5.26 -6.48 -1.09
CA ALA A 4 -4.33 -5.37 -1.31
C ALA A 4 -3.67 -4.94 -0.01
N LYS A 5 -4.44 -4.91 1.07
CA LYS A 5 -3.87 -4.56 2.38
C LYS A 5 -2.86 -5.60 2.84
N ASP A 6 -3.18 -6.86 2.66
CA ASP A 6 -2.26 -7.93 3.04
C ASP A 6 -0.97 -7.85 2.25
N TRP A 7 -1.08 -7.56 0.97
CA TRP A 7 0.09 -7.41 0.13
C TRP A 7 0.97 -6.25 0.60
N CYS A 8 0.33 -5.11 0.92
CA CYS A 8 1.08 -3.95 1.40
C CYS A 8 1.78 -4.24 2.72
N THR A 9 1.10 -4.95 3.62
CA THR A 9 1.69 -5.30 4.90
C THR A 9 2.91 -6.20 4.69
N GLU A 10 2.83 -7.12 3.77
CA GLU A 10 3.92 -8.04 3.48
C GLU A 10 5.10 -7.34 2.83
N GLN A 11 4.82 -6.40 1.93
CA GLN A 11 5.87 -5.72 1.19
C GLN A 11 6.48 -4.55 1.94
N PHE A 12 5.66 -3.79 2.65
CA PHE A 12 6.09 -2.52 3.24
C PHE A 12 6.01 -2.49 4.75
N GLY A 13 5.48 -3.52 5.36
CA GLY A 13 5.31 -3.53 6.81
C GLY A 13 3.94 -3.03 7.22
N SER A 14 3.74 -2.89 8.52
CA SER A 14 2.45 -2.51 9.08
C SER A 14 2.02 -1.13 8.62
N SER A 15 0.71 -0.96 8.53
CA SER A 15 0.11 0.31 8.19
C SER A 15 0.56 1.40 9.17
N GLY A 16 0.71 2.61 8.66
CA GLY A 16 1.09 3.73 9.49
C GLY A 16 2.55 4.13 9.40
N HIS A 17 3.38 3.33 8.72
CA HIS A 17 4.79 3.64 8.53
C HIS A 17 5.06 4.15 7.12
N ARG A 18 5.20 3.23 6.18
CA ARG A 18 5.49 3.60 4.80
C ARG A 18 4.23 3.82 3.99
N TRP A 19 3.12 3.32 4.49
CA TRP A 19 1.84 3.44 3.80
C TRP A 19 0.71 3.41 4.81
N PHE A 20 -0.47 3.86 4.39
CA PHE A 20 -1.67 3.68 5.20
C PHE A 20 -2.89 3.72 4.28
N GLU A 21 -4.00 3.19 4.78
CA GLU A 21 -5.25 3.15 4.04
C GLU A 21 -6.29 3.97 4.78
N LYS A 22 -7.03 4.78 4.03
CA LYS A 22 -8.07 5.62 4.62
C LYS A 22 -9.21 5.75 3.62
N LYS A 23 -10.41 5.40 4.06
CA LYS A 23 -11.61 5.49 3.22
C LYS A 23 -11.42 4.78 1.89
N GLN A 24 -10.85 3.59 1.94
CA GLN A 24 -10.63 2.73 0.78
C GLN A 24 -9.62 3.31 -0.21
N LYS A 25 -8.81 4.25 0.24
CA LYS A 25 -7.73 4.79 -0.57
C LYS A 25 -6.40 4.48 0.09
N PHE A 26 -5.41 4.18 -0.73
CA PHE A 26 -4.07 3.85 -0.24
C PHE A 26 -3.14 5.04 -0.43
N TYR A 27 -2.38 5.35 0.61
CA TYR A 27 -1.45 6.45 0.62
C TYR A 27 -0.05 5.93 0.90
N PHE A 28 0.92 6.42 0.16
CA PHE A 28 2.30 5.96 0.32
C PHE A 28 3.22 7.14 0.58
N LYS A 29 4.16 6.93 1.47
CA LYS A 29 5.14 7.95 1.80
C LYS A 29 6.15 8.13 0.67
N ASN A 30 6.48 7.06 -0.03
CA ASN A 30 7.43 7.08 -1.13
C ASN A 30 6.72 6.84 -2.44
N GLU A 31 7.10 7.66 -3.43
CA GLU A 31 6.55 7.50 -4.76
C GLU A 31 6.87 6.13 -5.34
N ARG A 32 8.03 5.61 -5.00
CA ARG A 32 8.46 4.30 -5.47
C ARG A 32 7.50 3.21 -5.01
N ASP A 33 7.10 3.27 -3.75
CA ASP A 33 6.18 2.28 -3.20
C ASP A 33 4.81 2.40 -3.88
N MET A 34 4.37 3.62 -4.12
CA MET A 34 3.11 3.85 -4.81
C MET A 34 3.15 3.25 -6.22
N THR A 35 4.25 3.43 -6.91
CA THR A 35 4.41 2.88 -8.26
C THR A 35 4.32 1.35 -8.23
N MET A 36 4.97 0.73 -7.28
CA MET A 36 4.93 -0.71 -7.13
C MET A 36 3.50 -1.20 -6.89
N PHE A 37 2.78 -0.49 -6.06
CA PHE A 37 1.40 -0.85 -5.78
C PHE A 37 0.54 -0.75 -7.03
N ILE A 38 0.70 0.31 -7.78
CA ILE A 38 -0.07 0.51 -9.01
C ILE A 38 0.22 -0.61 -10.01
N LEU A 39 1.49 -0.96 -10.17
CA LEU A 39 1.87 -2.02 -11.11
C LEU A 39 1.28 -3.37 -10.70
N ARG A 40 1.19 -3.60 -9.42
CA ARG A 40 0.68 -4.88 -8.92
C ARG A 40 -0.84 -4.99 -9.03
N TRP A 41 -1.53 -3.89 -8.83
CA TRP A 41 -2.99 -3.91 -8.67
C TRP A 41 -3.77 -3.14 -9.74
N SER A 42 -3.14 -2.71 -10.78
CA SER A 42 -3.88 -2.00 -11.84
C SER A 42 -4.44 -2.94 -12.91
#